data_f156ff2f32df52552e3f0134c384900a
#
_entry.id   f156ff2f32df52552e3f0134c384900a
#
_cell.length_a   1.000
_cell.length_b   1.000
_cell.length_c   1.000
_cell.angle_alpha   90.00
_cell.angle_beta   90.00
_cell.angle_gamma   90.00
#
_symmetry.space_group_name_H-M   'P 1'
#
loop_
_entity.id
_entity.type
_entity.pdbx_description
1 polymer ?
#
loop_
_entity_poly.entity_id
_entity_poly.type
_entity_poly.pdbx_seq_one_letter_code
_entity_poly.pdbx_strand_id
1 'polypeptide(L)'
;MKLRHLLTGTILTVSLLAATAITALAAAPKGRFETVNSTTISGWAYNSSTPDDALNVRISVKDKNTGEEVFSQRMTAGEYSDELYGSGKGNGCHAFTLNMDWSALPDGVYLVEGYVGDNDFSNPRTYTNGNPDAKQEAPAAQAQNLVPLGVFKTTGYCPCRACSEGWGRHTCTGAVATAGHTIAVDPRVIPYG
;
A
#
# COMPACT_ATOMS: atom_id res chain seq x y z
N MET A 1 -62.56 -22.37 64.55
CA MET A 1 -62.51 -21.61 63.25
C MET A 1 -61.05 -21.29 63.02
N LYS A 2 -60.45 -21.91 61.96
CA LYS A 2 -59.05 -21.75 61.63
C LYS A 2 -59.00 -21.13 60.25
N LEU A 3 -58.54 -19.87 60.17
CA LEU A 3 -58.35 -19.12 58.95
C LEU A 3 -57.03 -19.50 58.30
N ARG A 4 -57.08 -20.07 57.10
CA ARG A 4 -55.86 -20.40 56.31
C ARG A 4 -55.57 -19.26 55.41
N HIS A 5 -54.46 -18.58 55.62
CA HIS A 5 -53.92 -17.60 54.66
C HIS A 5 -53.20 -18.32 53.53
N LEU A 6 -53.70 -18.13 52.33
CA LEU A 6 -53.12 -18.57 51.08
C LEU A 6 -52.03 -17.52 50.69
N LEU A 7 -50.77 -17.85 50.74
CA LEU A 7 -49.66 -17.04 50.19
C LEU A 7 -49.55 -17.40 48.74
N THR A 8 -49.95 -16.51 47.86
CA THR A 8 -49.65 -16.56 46.43
C THR A 8 -48.27 -15.94 46.21
N GLY A 9 -47.26 -16.78 46.01
CA GLY A 9 -45.93 -16.34 45.61
C GLY A 9 -45.87 -16.03 44.12
N THR A 10 -45.68 -14.78 43.80
CA THR A 10 -45.41 -14.32 42.45
C THR A 10 -43.91 -14.56 42.15
N ILE A 11 -43.61 -15.55 41.31
CA ILE A 11 -42.27 -15.78 40.78
C ILE A 11 -42.00 -14.76 39.70
N LEU A 12 -41.17 -13.75 40.01
CA LEU A 12 -40.66 -12.78 39.05
C LEU A 12 -39.48 -13.42 38.29
N THR A 13 -39.72 -13.96 37.11
CA THR A 13 -38.65 -14.42 36.23
C THR A 13 -37.97 -13.23 35.56
N VAL A 14 -36.82 -12.81 36.09
CA VAL A 14 -35.93 -11.88 35.47
C VAL A 14 -35.18 -12.61 34.34
N SER A 15 -35.64 -12.49 33.10
CA SER A 15 -34.90 -12.92 31.92
C SER A 15 -33.73 -11.97 31.66
N LEU A 16 -32.54 -12.37 32.10
CA LEU A 16 -31.29 -11.70 31.78
C LEU A 16 -30.96 -11.94 30.32
N LEU A 17 -31.32 -10.98 29.43
CA LEU A 17 -30.85 -10.98 28.05
C LEU A 17 -29.36 -10.65 28.08
N ALA A 18 -28.52 -11.66 28.04
CA ALA A 18 -27.11 -11.51 27.77
C ALA A 18 -26.94 -11.09 26.29
N ALA A 19 -26.88 -9.78 26.02
CA ALA A 19 -26.45 -9.27 24.73
C ALA A 19 -24.96 -9.65 24.56
N THR A 20 -24.70 -10.77 23.89
CA THR A 20 -23.35 -11.08 23.40
C THR A 20 -23.03 -10.05 22.32
N ALA A 21 -22.29 -9.00 22.69
CA ALA A 21 -21.67 -8.13 21.73
C ALA A 21 -20.67 -9.00 20.94
N ILE A 22 -21.06 -9.41 19.74
CA ILE A 22 -20.13 -9.97 18.77
C ILE A 22 -19.25 -8.80 18.35
N THR A 23 -18.11 -8.64 19.01
CA THR A 23 -17.06 -7.75 18.49
C THR A 23 -16.61 -8.34 17.17
N ALA A 24 -17.05 -7.75 16.07
CA ALA A 24 -16.51 -8.06 14.74
C ALA A 24 -14.99 -7.80 14.85
N LEU A 25 -14.21 -8.89 14.86
CA LEU A 25 -12.75 -8.77 14.83
C LEU A 25 -12.38 -8.15 13.49
N ALA A 26 -12.01 -6.87 13.50
CA ALA A 26 -11.54 -6.20 12.31
C ALA A 26 -10.34 -6.97 11.75
N ALA A 27 -10.33 -7.20 10.44
CA ALA A 27 -9.22 -7.89 9.81
C ALA A 27 -7.93 -7.08 10.02
N ALA A 28 -6.86 -7.76 10.41
CA ALA A 28 -5.57 -7.13 10.54
C ALA A 28 -5.07 -6.64 9.15
N PRO A 29 -4.47 -5.45 9.07
CA PRO A 29 -3.88 -4.99 7.84
C PRO A 29 -2.74 -5.91 7.40
N LYS A 30 -2.56 -6.04 6.10
CA LYS A 30 -1.52 -6.86 5.47
C LYS A 30 -0.64 -6.00 4.61
N GLY A 31 0.65 -6.29 4.59
CA GLY A 31 1.62 -5.66 3.70
C GLY A 31 2.56 -6.67 3.06
N ARG A 32 3.10 -6.31 1.91
CA ARG A 32 4.02 -7.14 1.16
C ARG A 32 4.94 -6.30 0.29
N PHE A 33 6.21 -6.67 0.23
CA PHE A 33 7.15 -6.14 -0.77
C PHE A 33 6.93 -6.84 -2.12
N GLU A 34 6.97 -6.06 -3.18
CA GLU A 34 7.03 -6.54 -4.56
C GLU A 34 8.46 -6.50 -5.07
N THR A 35 9.13 -5.37 -4.92
CA THR A 35 10.50 -5.15 -5.39
C THR A 35 11.38 -4.61 -4.29
N VAL A 36 12.59 -5.15 -4.19
CA VAL A 36 13.73 -4.55 -3.49
C VAL A 36 14.94 -4.72 -4.39
N ASN A 37 15.41 -3.62 -4.96
CA ASN A 37 16.55 -3.60 -5.88
C ASN A 37 17.49 -2.43 -5.60
N SER A 38 18.42 -2.15 -6.51
CA SER A 38 19.47 -1.12 -6.34
C SER A 38 18.96 0.32 -6.25
N THR A 39 17.71 0.59 -6.60
CA THR A 39 17.15 1.96 -6.62
C THR A 39 15.79 2.08 -5.95
N THR A 40 15.11 0.95 -5.74
CA THR A 40 13.69 0.99 -5.41
C THR A 40 13.33 -0.08 -4.38
N ILE A 41 12.51 0.31 -3.41
CA ILE A 41 11.77 -0.59 -2.54
C ILE A 41 10.29 -0.31 -2.81
N SER A 42 9.56 -1.29 -3.33
CA SER A 42 8.12 -1.14 -3.60
C SER A 42 7.30 -2.28 -3.04
N GLY A 43 6.01 -2.02 -2.88
CA GLY A 43 5.09 -3.00 -2.37
C GLY A 43 3.69 -2.42 -2.17
N TRP A 44 2.92 -3.05 -1.31
CA TRP A 44 1.56 -2.62 -0.99
C TRP A 44 1.20 -2.89 0.47
N ALA A 45 0.17 -2.17 0.95
CA ALA A 45 -0.48 -2.43 2.23
C ALA A 45 -2.00 -2.26 2.10
N TYR A 46 -2.76 -3.22 2.64
CA TYR A 46 -4.21 -3.29 2.47
C TYR A 46 -4.90 -3.80 3.72
N ASN A 47 -6.08 -3.24 4.02
CA ASN A 47 -6.96 -3.74 5.06
C ASN A 47 -8.37 -3.99 4.48
N SER A 48 -8.83 -5.24 4.53
CA SER A 48 -10.16 -5.60 4.03
C SER A 48 -11.32 -5.03 4.83
N SER A 49 -11.07 -4.54 6.06
CA SER A 49 -12.09 -3.86 6.87
C SER A 49 -12.29 -2.39 6.45
N THR A 50 -11.29 -1.79 5.81
CA THR A 50 -11.33 -0.43 5.26
C THR A 50 -10.75 -0.45 3.85
N PRO A 51 -11.48 -1.03 2.86
CA PRO A 51 -10.92 -1.42 1.57
C PRO A 51 -10.50 -0.25 0.68
N ASP A 52 -10.95 0.96 0.97
CA ASP A 52 -10.63 2.14 0.16
C ASP A 52 -9.66 3.10 0.87
N ASP A 53 -9.24 2.77 2.10
CA ASP A 53 -8.32 3.60 2.87
C ASP A 53 -6.86 3.30 2.51
N ALA A 54 -6.10 4.34 2.20
CA ALA A 54 -4.65 4.25 2.08
C ALA A 54 -4.02 4.12 3.47
N LEU A 55 -3.09 3.18 3.63
CA LEU A 55 -2.47 2.87 4.92
C LEU A 55 -1.07 3.48 5.04
N ASN A 56 -0.72 3.91 6.26
CA ASN A 56 0.65 4.30 6.54
C ASN A 56 1.52 3.06 6.77
N VAL A 57 2.65 3.00 6.07
CA VAL A 57 3.65 1.96 6.20
C VAL A 57 4.96 2.53 6.72
N ARG A 58 5.71 1.70 7.43
CA ARG A 58 7.10 1.99 7.81
C ARG A 58 8.01 0.95 7.18
N ILE A 59 8.99 1.40 6.45
CA ILE A 59 10.06 0.57 5.90
C ILE A 59 11.28 0.73 6.79
N SER A 60 11.87 -0.37 7.18
CA SER A 60 13.08 -0.44 8.02
C SER A 60 14.15 -1.24 7.30
N VAL A 61 15.36 -0.71 7.26
CA VAL A 61 16.54 -1.39 6.73
C VAL A 61 17.51 -1.62 7.86
N LYS A 62 17.84 -2.86 8.12
CA LYS A 62 18.76 -3.27 9.19
C LYS A 62 19.99 -3.92 8.61
N ASP A 63 21.16 -3.61 9.16
CA ASP A 63 22.36 -4.41 8.90
C ASP A 63 22.13 -5.83 9.41
N LYS A 64 22.29 -6.82 8.53
CA LYS A 64 21.99 -8.22 8.85
C LYS A 64 22.97 -8.83 9.87
N ASN A 65 24.18 -8.28 9.96
CA ASN A 65 25.21 -8.79 10.85
C ASN A 65 25.06 -8.23 12.26
N THR A 66 24.72 -6.94 12.38
CA THR A 66 24.62 -6.25 13.68
C THR A 66 23.19 -6.20 14.20
N GLY A 67 22.19 -6.29 13.31
CA GLY A 67 20.78 -6.07 13.61
C GLY A 67 20.39 -4.61 13.80
N GLU A 68 21.34 -3.67 13.62
CA GLU A 68 21.11 -2.25 13.78
C GLU A 68 20.24 -1.71 12.64
N GLU A 69 19.25 -0.87 12.98
CA GLU A 69 18.45 -0.14 12.00
C GLU A 69 19.27 1.02 11.45
N VAL A 70 19.65 0.94 10.17
CA VAL A 70 20.49 1.94 9.49
C VAL A 70 19.69 2.91 8.66
N PHE A 71 18.45 2.57 8.35
CA PHE A 71 17.53 3.44 7.63
C PHE A 71 16.08 3.11 8.02
N SER A 72 15.23 4.14 8.13
CA SER A 72 13.80 3.97 8.36
C SER A 72 13.02 5.11 7.70
N GLN A 73 11.96 4.74 6.98
CA GLN A 73 11.06 5.70 6.31
C GLN A 73 9.61 5.35 6.55
N ARG A 74 8.80 6.37 6.88
CA ARG A 74 7.34 6.26 6.92
C ARG A 74 6.76 6.91 5.68
N MET A 75 5.74 6.28 5.10
CA MET A 75 5.07 6.77 3.92
C MET A 75 3.65 6.21 3.84
N THR A 76 2.84 6.75 2.95
CA THR A 76 1.48 6.26 2.72
C THR A 76 1.48 5.33 1.51
N ALA A 77 0.95 4.12 1.69
CA ALA A 77 0.65 3.20 0.59
C ALA A 77 -0.68 3.64 -0.06
N GLY A 78 -0.58 4.58 -0.99
CA GLY A 78 -1.73 5.22 -1.63
C GLY A 78 -1.58 5.31 -3.16
N GLU A 79 -0.51 4.76 -3.73
CA GLU A 79 -0.31 4.71 -5.18
C GLU A 79 -1.28 3.69 -5.80
N TYR A 80 -1.81 4.05 -6.95
CA TYR A 80 -2.71 3.16 -7.69
C TYR A 80 -1.93 2.03 -8.39
N SER A 81 -2.47 0.82 -8.31
CA SER A 81 -1.99 -0.37 -9.02
C SER A 81 -3.14 -1.14 -9.66
N ASP A 82 -3.02 -1.41 -10.95
CA ASP A 82 -3.97 -2.22 -11.71
C ASP A 82 -4.10 -3.63 -11.17
N GLU A 83 -2.96 -4.21 -10.78
CA GLU A 83 -2.92 -5.55 -10.23
C GLU A 83 -3.67 -5.62 -8.90
N LEU A 84 -3.51 -4.62 -8.04
CA LEU A 84 -4.23 -4.56 -6.76
C LEU A 84 -5.73 -4.37 -6.99
N TYR A 85 -6.12 -3.48 -7.89
CA TYR A 85 -7.51 -3.28 -8.26
C TYR A 85 -8.12 -4.56 -8.85
N GLY A 86 -7.45 -5.17 -9.82
CA GLY A 86 -7.89 -6.42 -10.46
C GLY A 86 -7.95 -7.63 -9.51
N SER A 87 -7.14 -7.61 -8.44
CA SER A 87 -7.15 -8.63 -7.38
C SER A 87 -8.18 -8.36 -6.27
N GLY A 88 -9.04 -7.35 -6.43
CA GLY A 88 -10.12 -7.04 -5.50
C GLY A 88 -9.65 -6.34 -4.21
N LYS A 89 -8.52 -5.64 -4.24
CA LYS A 89 -8.07 -4.82 -3.12
C LYS A 89 -8.64 -3.40 -3.24
N GLY A 90 -9.92 -3.27 -2.88
CA GLY A 90 -10.63 -2.00 -2.83
C GLY A 90 -10.52 -1.18 -4.11
N ASN A 91 -10.18 0.10 -3.96
CA ASN A 91 -9.99 1.04 -5.07
C ASN A 91 -8.65 0.89 -5.81
N GLY A 92 -7.77 -0.06 -5.41
CA GLY A 92 -6.44 -0.25 -5.98
C GLY A 92 -5.36 0.75 -5.54
N CYS A 93 -5.71 1.75 -4.72
CA CYS A 93 -4.77 2.78 -4.23
C CYS A 93 -4.10 2.33 -2.92
N HIS A 94 -3.28 1.27 -3.00
CA HIS A 94 -2.65 0.63 -1.85
C HIS A 94 -1.17 0.34 -2.07
N ALA A 95 -0.60 0.73 -3.20
CA ALA A 95 0.81 0.55 -3.49
C ALA A 95 1.66 1.69 -2.90
N PHE A 96 2.94 1.44 -2.78
CA PHE A 96 3.95 2.43 -2.42
C PHE A 96 5.24 2.18 -3.19
N THR A 97 5.99 3.24 -3.45
CA THR A 97 7.31 3.21 -4.07
C THR A 97 8.25 4.13 -3.31
N LEU A 98 9.33 3.58 -2.78
CA LEU A 98 10.40 4.28 -2.11
C LEU A 98 11.65 4.25 -2.98
N ASN A 99 12.16 5.41 -3.38
CA ASN A 99 13.47 5.51 -4.01
C ASN A 99 14.55 5.38 -2.92
N MET A 100 15.38 4.34 -3.04
CA MET A 100 16.40 4.02 -2.07
C MET A 100 17.80 4.30 -2.64
N ASP A 101 18.55 5.13 -1.93
CA ASP A 101 19.97 5.37 -2.22
C ASP A 101 20.83 4.50 -1.31
N TRP A 102 21.21 3.34 -1.82
CA TRP A 102 22.08 2.42 -1.10
C TRP A 102 23.54 2.90 -1.02
N SER A 103 23.95 3.85 -1.86
CA SER A 103 25.31 4.38 -1.84
C SER A 103 25.64 5.17 -0.57
N ALA A 104 24.60 5.61 0.14
CA ALA A 104 24.72 6.25 1.45
C ALA A 104 25.03 5.25 2.59
N LEU A 105 24.91 3.93 2.32
CA LEU A 105 25.17 2.87 3.28
C LEU A 105 26.47 2.13 2.90
N PRO A 106 27.20 1.59 3.88
CA PRO A 106 28.38 0.75 3.63
C PRO A 106 28.04 -0.48 2.76
N ASP A 107 29.07 -1.08 2.16
CA ASP A 107 28.91 -2.40 1.54
C ASP A 107 28.55 -3.43 2.61
N GLY A 108 27.51 -4.24 2.32
CA GLY A 108 27.00 -5.19 3.30
C GLY A 108 25.69 -5.86 2.88
N VAL A 109 25.19 -6.71 3.76
CA VAL A 109 23.92 -7.40 3.57
C VAL A 109 22.89 -6.78 4.51
N TYR A 110 21.78 -6.35 3.95
CA TYR A 110 20.72 -5.64 4.65
C TYR A 110 19.42 -6.44 4.65
N LEU A 111 18.75 -6.46 5.80
CA LEU A 111 17.40 -6.97 5.94
C LEU A 111 16.40 -5.79 5.79
N VAL A 112 15.49 -5.91 4.84
CA VAL A 112 14.42 -4.94 4.59
C VAL A 112 13.13 -5.48 5.17
N GLU A 113 12.60 -4.78 6.16
CA GLU A 113 11.35 -5.11 6.84
C GLU A 113 10.32 -4.00 6.61
N GLY A 114 9.06 -4.38 6.53
CA GLY A 114 7.94 -3.46 6.38
C GLY A 114 6.92 -3.67 7.48
N TYR A 115 6.26 -2.59 7.88
CA TYR A 115 5.24 -2.60 8.93
C TYR A 115 4.04 -1.79 8.49
N VAL A 116 2.85 -2.27 8.84
CA VAL A 116 1.59 -1.54 8.71
C VAL A 116 0.84 -1.60 10.05
N GLY A 117 0.80 -0.46 10.76
CA GLY A 117 0.44 -0.46 12.18
C GLY A 117 1.42 -1.33 12.97
N ASP A 118 0.88 -2.27 13.76
CA ASP A 118 1.65 -3.23 14.56
C ASP A 118 1.90 -4.57 13.83
N ASN A 119 1.60 -4.64 12.53
CA ASN A 119 1.73 -5.88 11.75
C ASN A 119 2.94 -5.81 10.82
N ASP A 120 3.72 -6.87 10.83
CA ASP A 120 4.86 -7.04 9.93
C ASP A 120 4.39 -7.41 8.52
N PHE A 121 5.15 -7.01 7.51
CA PHE A 121 4.98 -7.53 6.15
C PHE A 121 5.32 -9.02 6.11
N SER A 122 4.53 -9.78 5.37
CA SER A 122 4.63 -11.24 5.29
C SER A 122 5.91 -11.75 4.61
N ASN A 123 6.70 -10.87 3.97
CA ASN A 123 7.84 -11.25 3.14
C ASN A 123 9.01 -10.27 3.27
N PRO A 124 9.70 -10.24 4.41
CA PRO A 124 10.93 -9.46 4.53
C PRO A 124 11.91 -9.83 3.42
N ARG A 125 12.71 -8.89 2.97
CA ARG A 125 13.65 -9.03 1.85
C ARG A 125 15.07 -8.83 2.33
N THR A 126 16.01 -9.41 1.62
CA THR A 126 17.45 -9.18 1.83
C THR A 126 18.00 -8.48 0.60
N TYR A 127 18.79 -7.44 0.82
CA TYR A 127 19.51 -6.73 -0.23
C TYR A 127 21.01 -6.76 0.09
N THR A 128 21.85 -7.02 -0.93
CA THR A 128 23.30 -6.95 -0.81
C THR A 128 23.81 -5.68 -1.49
N ASN A 129 24.30 -4.72 -0.70
CA ASN A 129 24.94 -3.52 -1.20
C ASN A 129 26.39 -3.85 -1.61
N GLY A 130 26.84 -3.28 -2.72
CA GLY A 130 28.17 -3.59 -3.26
C GLY A 130 28.19 -4.82 -4.19
N ASN A 131 27.10 -5.53 -4.40
CA ASN A 131 27.03 -6.60 -5.37
C ASN A 131 26.94 -6.03 -6.80
N PRO A 132 27.90 -6.36 -7.71
CA PRO A 132 27.88 -5.86 -9.10
C PRO A 132 26.60 -6.27 -9.86
N ASP A 133 25.99 -7.40 -9.50
CA ASP A 133 24.75 -7.86 -10.15
C ASP A 133 23.52 -7.07 -9.67
N ALA A 134 23.54 -6.51 -8.46
CA ALA A 134 22.47 -5.67 -7.95
C ALA A 134 22.46 -4.26 -8.57
N LYS A 135 23.58 -3.79 -9.12
CA LYS A 135 23.69 -2.52 -9.84
C LYS A 135 23.21 -2.61 -11.29
N GLN A 136 22.96 -3.81 -11.80
CA GLN A 136 22.64 -4.03 -13.22
C GLN A 136 21.16 -4.25 -13.52
N GLU A 137 20.30 -4.36 -12.50
CA GLU A 137 18.86 -4.41 -12.69
C GLU A 137 18.13 -3.08 -12.38
N ALA A 138 18.71 -1.97 -12.77
CA ALA A 138 17.88 -0.89 -13.24
C ALA A 138 17.28 -1.41 -14.56
N PRO A 139 15.93 -1.38 -14.80
CA PRO A 139 15.43 -1.60 -16.13
C PRO A 139 16.24 -0.63 -16.99
N ALA A 140 17.01 -1.15 -17.93
CA ALA A 140 17.69 -0.36 -18.92
C ALA A 140 16.59 0.50 -19.52
N ALA A 141 16.51 1.76 -19.07
CA ALA A 141 15.86 2.77 -19.86
C ALA A 141 16.55 2.59 -21.21
N GLN A 142 15.85 1.91 -22.13
CA GLN A 142 16.28 1.85 -23.51
C GLN A 142 16.68 3.27 -23.80
N ALA A 143 17.92 3.49 -24.22
CA ALA A 143 18.37 4.79 -24.66
C ALA A 143 17.53 5.13 -25.89
N GLN A 144 16.28 5.50 -25.61
CA GLN A 144 15.41 6.11 -26.58
C GLN A 144 16.05 7.45 -26.82
N ASN A 145 16.19 7.78 -28.06
CA ASN A 145 16.68 9.07 -28.54
C ASN A 145 15.69 10.14 -28.08
N LEU A 146 15.76 10.48 -26.76
CA LEU A 146 14.84 11.42 -26.13
C LEU A 146 15.16 12.82 -26.61
N VAL A 147 14.21 13.43 -27.26
CA VAL A 147 14.29 14.85 -27.67
C VAL A 147 13.76 15.67 -26.49
N PRO A 148 14.57 16.58 -25.92
CA PRO A 148 14.11 17.42 -24.82
C PRO A 148 13.04 18.40 -25.35
N LEU A 149 11.83 18.30 -24.77
CA LEU A 149 10.67 19.14 -25.13
C LEU A 149 10.62 20.46 -24.35
N GLY A 150 11.49 20.62 -23.32
CA GLY A 150 11.51 21.80 -22.46
C GLY A 150 11.13 21.50 -21.03
N VAL A 151 10.89 22.56 -20.25
CA VAL A 151 10.49 22.48 -18.84
C VAL A 151 8.99 22.70 -18.74
N PHE A 152 8.29 21.75 -18.13
CA PHE A 152 6.83 21.77 -17.96
C PHE A 152 6.47 21.71 -16.48
N LYS A 153 5.39 22.42 -16.12
CA LYS A 153 4.74 22.22 -14.82
C LYS A 153 3.84 20.99 -14.93
N THR A 154 4.13 19.99 -14.13
CA THR A 154 3.33 18.75 -14.09
C THR A 154 2.45 18.69 -12.85
N THR A 155 1.30 18.03 -12.96
CA THR A 155 0.41 17.67 -11.86
C THR A 155 0.12 16.18 -11.94
N GLY A 156 0.09 15.52 -10.78
CA GLY A 156 -0.26 14.12 -10.69
C GLY A 156 -1.77 13.91 -10.63
N TYR A 157 -2.27 12.88 -11.27
CA TYR A 157 -3.66 12.46 -11.20
C TYR A 157 -3.75 11.04 -10.68
N CYS A 158 -4.67 10.80 -9.76
CA CYS A 158 -5.01 9.45 -9.32
C CYS A 158 -6.13 8.92 -10.23
N PRO A 159 -5.94 7.80 -10.94
CA PRO A 159 -6.97 7.22 -11.81
C PRO A 159 -7.98 6.35 -11.05
N CYS A 160 -7.92 6.29 -9.71
CA CYS A 160 -8.86 5.51 -8.93
C CYS A 160 -10.29 6.07 -9.06
N ARG A 161 -11.28 5.23 -8.83
CA ARG A 161 -12.69 5.57 -9.02
C ARG A 161 -13.13 6.80 -8.20
N ALA A 162 -12.59 6.96 -6.99
CA ALA A 162 -12.91 8.09 -6.12
C ALA A 162 -12.37 9.43 -6.65
N CYS A 163 -11.11 9.42 -7.17
CA CYS A 163 -10.46 10.63 -7.66
C CYS A 163 -10.84 10.99 -9.11
N SER A 164 -11.25 9.99 -9.92
CA SER A 164 -11.60 10.17 -11.33
C SER A 164 -13.09 10.36 -11.57
N GLU A 165 -13.88 10.59 -10.53
CA GLU A 165 -15.34 10.77 -10.62
C GLU A 165 -16.06 9.63 -11.39
N GLY A 166 -15.50 8.44 -11.32
CA GLY A 166 -16.04 7.24 -11.98
C GLY A 166 -15.51 6.96 -13.38
N TRP A 167 -14.73 7.86 -14.00
CA TRP A 167 -14.12 7.66 -15.31
C TRP A 167 -12.98 6.63 -15.29
N GLY A 168 -12.37 6.39 -14.13
CA GLY A 168 -11.30 5.43 -13.98
C GLY A 168 -10.07 5.80 -14.78
N ARG A 169 -9.51 4.85 -15.53
CA ARG A 169 -8.25 4.98 -16.28
C ARG A 169 -8.41 5.30 -17.76
N HIS A 170 -9.63 5.52 -18.24
CA HIS A 170 -9.82 5.80 -19.65
C HIS A 170 -9.41 7.24 -19.96
N THR A 171 -8.55 7.41 -20.97
CA THR A 171 -8.15 8.71 -21.49
C THR A 171 -9.20 9.25 -22.44
N CYS A 172 -9.14 10.53 -22.77
CA CYS A 172 -10.03 11.13 -23.77
C CYS A 172 -9.90 10.51 -25.18
N THR A 173 -8.80 9.81 -25.45
CA THR A 173 -8.59 9.06 -26.69
C THR A 173 -9.09 7.62 -26.63
N GLY A 174 -9.69 7.20 -25.50
CA GLY A 174 -10.18 5.84 -25.27
C GLY A 174 -9.10 4.83 -24.86
N ALA A 175 -7.83 5.22 -24.84
CA ALA A 175 -6.75 4.37 -24.37
C ALA A 175 -6.81 4.23 -22.83
N VAL A 176 -6.26 3.14 -22.32
CA VAL A 176 -6.11 2.92 -20.87
C VAL A 176 -4.82 3.57 -20.39
N ALA A 177 -4.93 4.50 -19.43
CA ALA A 177 -3.76 5.15 -18.84
C ALA A 177 -2.88 4.13 -18.11
N THR A 178 -1.58 4.15 -18.42
CA THR A 178 -0.58 3.23 -17.86
C THR A 178 0.54 4.03 -17.21
N ALA A 179 0.93 3.65 -16.01
CA ALA A 179 2.03 4.28 -15.28
C ALA A 179 3.33 4.23 -16.09
N GLY A 180 4.08 5.34 -16.12
CA GLY A 180 5.31 5.47 -16.88
C GLY A 180 5.14 5.65 -18.41
N HIS A 181 3.91 5.57 -18.95
CA HIS A 181 3.64 5.68 -20.38
C HIS A 181 2.62 6.75 -20.75
N THR A 182 1.67 7.03 -19.87
CA THR A 182 0.56 7.93 -20.22
C THR A 182 0.66 9.23 -19.44
N ILE A 183 0.61 10.35 -20.17
CA ILE A 183 0.51 11.69 -19.60
C ILE A 183 -0.70 12.41 -20.20
N ALA A 184 -1.36 13.24 -19.41
CA ALA A 184 -2.39 14.15 -19.90
C ALA A 184 -1.71 15.43 -20.38
N VAL A 185 -1.93 15.79 -21.63
CA VAL A 185 -1.29 16.95 -22.26
C VAL A 185 -2.30 17.79 -23.04
N ASP A 186 -1.98 19.07 -23.24
CA ASP A 186 -2.63 19.88 -24.24
C ASP A 186 -2.00 19.54 -25.61
N PRO A 187 -2.75 18.99 -26.57
CA PRO A 187 -2.21 18.57 -27.88
C PRO A 187 -1.66 19.74 -28.73
N ARG A 188 -1.96 20.98 -28.36
CA ARG A 188 -1.38 22.16 -29.00
C ARG A 188 0.05 22.43 -28.52
N VAL A 189 0.44 21.87 -27.38
CA VAL A 189 1.76 22.04 -26.75
C VAL A 189 2.60 20.77 -26.94
N ILE A 190 2.02 19.61 -26.67
CA ILE A 190 2.67 18.32 -26.90
C ILE A 190 1.72 17.49 -27.76
N PRO A 191 2.07 17.20 -29.02
CA PRO A 191 1.24 16.36 -29.88
C PRO A 191 1.04 14.96 -29.31
N TYR A 192 -0.12 14.36 -29.58
CA TYR A 192 -0.33 12.96 -29.28
C TYR A 192 0.63 12.06 -30.07
N GLY A 193 1.23 11.09 -29.39
CA GLY A 193 2.11 10.09 -29.97
C GLY A 193 1.37 8.83 -30.45
#